data_4ed18b7e590b8c65e11d67af637bd7ea
#
_entry.id   4ed18b7e590b8c65e11d67af637bd7ea
#
_cell.length_a   1.000
_cell.length_b   1.000
_cell.length_c   1.000
_cell.angle_alpha   90.00
_cell.angle_beta   90.00
_cell.angle_gamma   90.00
#
_symmetry.space_group_name_H-M   'P 1'
#
loop_
_entity.id
_entity.type
_entity.pdbx_description
1 polymer ?
#
loop_
_entity_poly.entity_id
_entity_poly.type
_entity_poly.pdbx_seq_one_letter_code
_entity_poly.pdbx_strand_id
1 'polypeptide(L)'
;MAMQNIDIFKAVDFHDLLRSTKSLKAVALKAKSKYSLLYISDKEVTLGYRCVERMIQAAEETQAAMIYSDRYDDTQPHPVIDYQEGALRDDFDFGPLWLIRTDLLKSFFSNGNSCPRYRFSALYALRLYLSRYGSIFHLKEYLYSVTETDSRASGVKQFDYVDPKNREVQLENERICTEHLRSVGAFLPADEFDDLPAFSEENSDYPVEASVIIPVRNRVKTICDAIQSVLSQEADFDYNIIVVDNHSTDGTSEVIATFTNDGRVVHLIPERKDLGIGGCWDFAIRDAHCGRYAVQLDSDDLYSSTDVLERIVKAFQKQKAAMVIGSYRMVNFQLNTLPPGLIDHKEWTPDNGRNNALRIN
;
A
#
# COMPACT_ATOMS: atom_id res chain seq x y z
N MET A 1 25.79 11.19 30.66
CA MET A 1 26.70 10.89 29.54
C MET A 1 25.98 10.69 28.19
N ALA A 2 24.75 10.16 28.13
CA ALA A 2 24.05 9.90 26.85
C ALA A 2 23.68 11.17 26.04
N MET A 3 23.37 12.29 26.69
CA MET A 3 22.98 13.53 25.99
C MET A 3 24.14 14.28 25.25
N GLN A 4 25.39 13.85 25.39
CA GLN A 4 26.51 14.51 24.72
C GLN A 4 26.76 14.01 23.27
N ASN A 5 26.08 12.95 22.83
CA ASN A 5 26.32 12.32 21.53
C ASN A 5 25.16 12.41 20.53
N ILE A 6 24.23 13.35 20.74
CA ILE A 6 23.04 13.48 19.92
C ILE A 6 22.76 14.95 19.57
N ASP A 7 22.39 15.19 18.32
CA ASP A 7 21.78 16.44 17.85
C ASP A 7 20.29 16.21 17.59
N ILE A 8 19.45 17.17 17.95
CA ILE A 8 17.99 17.09 17.82
C ILE A 8 17.52 18.10 16.77
N PHE A 9 16.72 17.65 15.83
CA PHE A 9 16.14 18.47 14.77
C PHE A 9 14.64 18.23 14.68
N LYS A 10 13.86 19.30 14.69
CA LYS A 10 12.39 19.24 14.58
C LYS A 10 11.95 19.70 13.20
N ALA A 11 11.04 18.98 12.56
CA ALA A 11 10.52 19.33 11.25
C ALA A 11 9.89 20.72 11.22
N VAL A 12 9.21 21.12 12.29
CA VAL A 12 8.58 22.46 12.44
C VAL A 12 9.56 23.62 12.37
N ASP A 13 10.87 23.37 12.58
CA ASP A 13 11.91 24.39 12.43
C ASP A 13 12.30 24.64 10.97
N PHE A 14 11.71 23.87 10.04
CA PHE A 14 11.97 23.94 8.60
C PHE A 14 10.68 24.22 7.85
N HIS A 15 10.73 25.16 6.90
CA HIS A 15 9.57 25.60 6.14
C HIS A 15 8.78 24.47 5.44
N ASP A 16 9.43 23.40 5.06
CA ASP A 16 8.87 22.25 4.33
C ASP A 16 8.76 20.96 5.15
N LEU A 17 8.85 21.07 6.47
CA LEU A 17 8.78 19.94 7.39
C LEU A 17 9.78 18.81 7.05
N LEU A 18 11.00 19.17 6.65
CA LEU A 18 12.06 18.24 6.21
C LEU A 18 11.73 17.41 4.96
N ARG A 19 10.71 17.80 4.21
CA ARG A 19 10.30 17.04 2.99
C ARG A 19 11.28 17.20 1.84
N SER A 20 12.04 18.30 1.76
CA SER A 20 12.97 18.54 0.66
C SER A 20 14.41 18.14 1.00
N THR A 21 15.17 17.84 -0.05
CA THR A 21 16.63 17.65 0.03
C THR A 21 17.34 18.86 0.61
N LYS A 22 16.84 20.09 0.34
CA LYS A 22 17.42 21.32 0.85
C LYS A 22 17.39 21.38 2.38
N SER A 23 16.25 21.05 2.98
CA SER A 23 16.06 21.06 4.43
C SER A 23 16.86 19.94 5.10
N LEU A 24 16.83 18.72 4.56
CA LEU A 24 17.64 17.62 5.08
C LEU A 24 19.16 17.90 4.97
N LYS A 25 19.61 18.55 3.91
CA LYS A 25 21.02 18.97 3.78
C LYS A 25 21.40 19.98 4.86
N ALA A 26 20.49 20.90 5.18
CA ALA A 26 20.74 21.85 6.27
C ALA A 26 20.88 21.13 7.64
N VAL A 27 20.11 20.08 7.88
CA VAL A 27 20.27 19.19 9.05
C VAL A 27 21.65 18.53 9.03
N ALA A 28 22.02 17.87 7.94
CA ALA A 28 23.31 17.20 7.80
C ALA A 28 24.51 18.12 8.03
N LEU A 29 24.42 19.38 7.59
CA LEU A 29 25.48 20.38 7.79
C LEU A 29 25.58 20.86 9.25
N LYS A 30 24.45 20.90 9.97
CA LYS A 30 24.40 21.33 11.39
C LYS A 30 24.75 20.18 12.35
N ALA A 31 24.51 18.94 11.96
CA ALA A 31 24.75 17.78 12.80
C ALA A 31 26.23 17.59 13.09
N LYS A 32 26.60 17.45 14.36
CA LYS A 32 27.98 17.28 14.85
C LYS A 32 28.17 16.03 15.69
N SER A 33 27.10 15.58 16.36
CA SER A 33 27.11 14.42 17.23
C SER A 33 27.07 13.10 16.44
N LYS A 34 27.33 11.99 17.12
CA LYS A 34 27.31 10.64 16.51
C LYS A 34 25.93 10.27 15.93
N TYR A 35 24.88 10.73 16.60
CA TYR A 35 23.49 10.46 16.21
C TYR A 35 22.72 11.76 16.00
N SER A 36 21.77 11.71 15.06
CA SER A 36 20.79 12.77 14.80
C SER A 36 19.39 12.23 15.10
N LEU A 37 18.66 12.87 16.01
CA LEU A 37 17.26 12.58 16.30
C LEU A 37 16.39 13.53 15.52
N LEU A 38 15.58 12.98 14.60
CA LEU A 38 14.67 13.74 13.75
C LEU A 38 13.23 13.57 14.23
N TYR A 39 12.57 14.70 14.48
CA TYR A 39 11.12 14.78 14.60
C TYR A 39 10.56 15.14 13.23
N ILE A 40 10.03 14.17 12.49
CA ILE A 40 9.67 14.31 11.07
C ILE A 40 8.22 14.74 10.83
N SER A 41 7.50 15.14 11.88
CA SER A 41 6.10 15.56 11.84
C SER A 41 5.93 16.93 12.48
N ASP A 42 4.82 17.59 12.17
CA ASP A 42 4.31 18.79 12.84
C ASP A 42 3.45 18.46 14.08
N LYS A 43 3.12 17.18 14.28
CA LYS A 43 2.39 16.73 15.48
C LYS A 43 3.23 16.92 16.72
N GLU A 44 2.58 17.17 17.84
CA GLU A 44 3.22 17.25 19.15
C GLU A 44 3.67 15.85 19.58
N VAL A 45 4.96 15.72 19.89
CA VAL A 45 5.57 14.48 20.38
C VAL A 45 6.06 14.70 21.80
N THR A 46 5.53 13.93 22.76
CA THR A 46 5.96 13.93 24.13
C THR A 46 6.83 12.69 24.39
N LEU A 47 8.10 12.91 24.73
CA LEU A 47 9.04 11.82 25.03
C LEU A 47 8.70 11.16 26.37
N GLY A 48 8.68 9.83 26.37
CA GLY A 48 8.58 9.02 27.59
C GLY A 48 9.88 8.98 28.38
N TYR A 49 9.81 8.30 29.53
CA TYR A 49 10.97 8.16 30.41
C TYR A 49 12.14 7.48 29.68
N ARG A 50 13.30 8.15 29.66
CA ARG A 50 14.54 7.69 29.04
C ARG A 50 14.43 7.30 27.55
N CYS A 51 13.50 7.87 26.81
CA CYS A 51 13.29 7.56 25.39
C CYS A 51 14.60 7.68 24.59
N VAL A 52 15.27 8.82 24.69
CA VAL A 52 16.50 9.09 23.92
C VAL A 52 17.62 8.15 24.32
N GLU A 53 17.80 7.89 25.60
CA GLU A 53 18.83 6.96 26.10
C GLU A 53 18.59 5.53 25.60
N ARG A 54 17.33 5.08 25.58
CA ARG A 54 16.97 3.75 25.09
C ARG A 54 17.25 3.61 23.60
N MET A 55 16.88 4.62 22.80
CA MET A 55 17.16 4.63 21.36
C MET A 55 18.67 4.63 21.08
N ILE A 56 19.46 5.42 21.80
CA ILE A 56 20.92 5.45 21.67
C ILE A 56 21.52 4.10 22.06
N GLN A 57 21.08 3.51 23.17
CA GLN A 57 21.56 2.19 23.61
C GLN A 57 21.28 1.14 22.51
N ALA A 58 20.08 1.10 21.96
CA ALA A 58 19.75 0.18 20.87
C ALA A 58 20.64 0.43 19.63
N ALA A 59 20.90 1.70 19.29
CA ALA A 59 21.78 2.04 18.17
C ALA A 59 23.24 1.61 18.41
N GLU A 60 23.76 1.73 19.63
CA GLU A 60 25.10 1.27 19.99
C GLU A 60 25.22 -0.26 19.96
N GLU A 61 24.21 -0.97 20.46
CA GLU A 61 24.20 -2.42 20.52
C GLU A 61 24.02 -3.06 19.13
N THR A 62 23.14 -2.51 18.30
CA THR A 62 22.80 -3.08 16.98
C THR A 62 23.64 -2.53 15.85
N GLN A 63 24.31 -1.39 16.03
CA GLN A 63 25.01 -0.62 14.99
C GLN A 63 24.08 -0.23 13.82
N ALA A 64 22.76 -0.17 14.07
CA ALA A 64 21.75 0.13 13.05
C ALA A 64 21.96 1.52 12.41
N ALA A 65 21.58 1.66 11.16
CA ALA A 65 21.56 2.93 10.44
C ALA A 65 20.49 3.87 10.96
N MET A 66 19.35 3.30 11.40
CA MET A 66 18.20 4.02 11.91
C MET A 66 17.50 3.19 12.98
N ILE A 67 17.03 3.86 14.05
CA ILE A 67 16.16 3.30 15.11
C ILE A 67 14.81 4.01 15.06
N TYR A 68 13.73 3.24 15.16
CA TYR A 68 12.36 3.71 15.39
C TYR A 68 11.70 2.83 16.46
N SER A 69 10.58 3.26 17.03
CA SER A 69 9.93 2.53 18.13
C SER A 69 8.42 2.62 18.09
N ASP A 70 7.76 1.78 18.89
CA ASP A 70 6.34 1.88 19.19
C ASP A 70 6.03 3.21 19.89
N ARG A 71 4.77 3.61 19.84
CA ARG A 71 4.28 4.86 20.43
C ARG A 71 2.89 4.71 21.02
N TYR A 72 2.44 5.75 21.68
CA TYR A 72 1.04 5.97 21.98
C TYR A 72 0.49 7.05 21.04
N ASP A 73 -0.67 6.83 20.44
CA ASP A 73 -1.47 7.87 19.83
C ASP A 73 -2.45 8.37 20.89
N ASP A 74 -2.22 9.58 21.42
CA ASP A 74 -2.74 10.08 22.68
C ASP A 74 -2.42 9.14 23.85
N THR A 75 -3.39 8.32 24.26
CA THR A 75 -3.23 7.29 25.33
C THR A 75 -3.35 5.87 24.82
N GLN A 76 -3.61 5.68 23.53
CA GLN A 76 -3.82 4.35 22.94
C GLN A 76 -2.49 3.76 22.45
N PRO A 77 -2.18 2.53 22.81
CA PRO A 77 -1.00 1.85 22.29
C PRO A 77 -1.08 1.75 20.75
N HIS A 78 -0.01 2.20 20.07
CA HIS A 78 0.16 2.06 18.64
C HIS A 78 1.46 1.31 18.36
N PRO A 79 1.43 -0.03 18.34
CA PRO A 79 2.58 -0.81 17.91
C PRO A 79 2.79 -0.63 16.41
N VAL A 80 4.04 -0.51 16.02
CA VAL A 80 4.43 -0.50 14.60
C VAL A 80 4.99 -1.87 14.21
N ILE A 81 5.11 -2.13 12.91
CA ILE A 81 5.63 -3.40 12.43
C ILE A 81 7.15 -3.35 12.20
N ASP A 82 7.80 -4.52 12.24
CA ASP A 82 9.21 -4.64 11.90
C ASP A 82 9.46 -4.26 10.44
N TYR A 83 10.49 -3.45 10.19
CA TYR A 83 10.94 -3.18 8.84
C TYR A 83 11.50 -4.45 8.21
N GLN A 84 11.00 -4.79 7.04
CA GLN A 84 11.53 -5.88 6.24
C GLN A 84 12.57 -5.34 5.25
N GLU A 85 13.73 -5.96 5.20
CA GLU A 85 14.77 -5.58 4.24
C GLU A 85 14.24 -5.70 2.81
N GLY A 86 14.47 -4.66 2.00
CA GLY A 86 13.95 -4.56 0.64
C GLY A 86 12.54 -3.98 0.52
N ALA A 87 11.85 -3.66 1.63
CA ALA A 87 10.54 -3.01 1.57
C ALA A 87 10.63 -1.62 0.91
N LEU A 88 9.82 -1.41 -0.13
CA LEU A 88 9.81 -0.19 -0.94
C LEU A 88 8.67 0.76 -0.61
N ARG A 89 7.74 0.39 0.26
CA ARG A 89 6.59 1.22 0.61
C ARG A 89 7.01 2.60 1.08
N ASP A 90 6.47 3.65 0.48
CA ASP A 90 6.75 5.04 0.82
C ASP A 90 5.93 5.56 2.01
N ASP A 91 4.85 4.84 2.36
CA ASP A 91 3.95 5.09 3.49
C ASP A 91 4.19 4.16 4.70
N PHE A 92 5.35 3.48 4.76
CA PHE A 92 5.68 2.64 5.92
C PHE A 92 5.73 3.48 7.19
N ASP A 93 5.01 3.03 8.23
CA ASP A 93 4.92 3.75 9.51
C ASP A 93 6.14 3.48 10.40
N PHE A 94 7.10 4.38 10.35
CA PHE A 94 8.23 4.43 11.29
C PHE A 94 7.94 5.35 12.49
N GLY A 95 6.74 5.89 12.59
CA GLY A 95 6.44 6.97 13.53
C GLY A 95 7.16 8.29 13.21
N PRO A 96 6.85 9.36 13.95
CA PRO A 96 7.44 10.67 13.71
C PRO A 96 8.83 10.89 14.32
N LEU A 97 9.40 9.91 15.02
CA LEU A 97 10.68 10.03 15.73
C LEU A 97 11.70 9.03 15.19
N TRP A 98 12.75 9.53 14.52
CA TRP A 98 13.80 8.72 13.91
C TRP A 98 15.16 9.05 14.51
N LEU A 99 15.86 8.08 15.08
CA LEU A 99 17.26 8.21 15.45
C LEU A 99 18.14 7.65 14.32
N ILE A 100 19.01 8.48 13.76
CA ILE A 100 19.82 8.16 12.59
C ILE A 100 21.30 8.34 12.91
N ARG A 101 22.15 7.48 12.36
CA ARG A 101 23.59 7.68 12.36
C ARG A 101 23.95 8.92 11.53
N THR A 102 24.62 9.87 12.16
CA THR A 102 24.97 11.16 11.53
C THR A 102 25.95 11.01 10.36
N ASP A 103 26.87 10.04 10.44
CA ASP A 103 27.80 9.77 9.34
C ASP A 103 27.05 9.33 8.07
N LEU A 104 26.02 8.49 8.18
CA LEU A 104 25.18 8.06 7.07
C LEU A 104 24.28 9.20 6.55
N LEU A 105 23.74 10.03 7.44
CA LEU A 105 23.00 11.22 7.02
C LEU A 105 23.89 12.17 6.20
N LYS A 106 25.14 12.38 6.59
CA LYS A 106 26.10 13.21 5.84
C LYS A 106 26.51 12.57 4.52
N SER A 107 26.75 11.26 4.51
CA SER A 107 27.17 10.55 3.32
C SER A 107 26.08 10.49 2.24
N PHE A 108 24.79 10.55 2.63
CA PHE A 108 23.68 10.71 1.69
C PHE A 108 23.85 11.91 0.75
N PHE A 109 24.50 12.97 1.22
CA PHE A 109 24.78 14.18 0.44
C PHE A 109 26.16 14.23 -0.20
N SER A 110 27.05 13.30 0.13
CA SER A 110 28.45 13.34 -0.27
C SER A 110 28.82 12.30 -1.35
N ASN A 111 28.01 11.26 -1.50
CA ASN A 111 28.30 10.14 -2.39
C ASN A 111 27.89 10.45 -3.84
N GLY A 112 28.84 11.01 -4.63
CA GLY A 112 28.83 11.00 -6.09
C GLY A 112 27.91 12.04 -6.76
N ASN A 113 28.18 12.27 -8.02
CA ASN A 113 27.57 13.11 -9.03
C ASN A 113 26.15 13.62 -8.74
N SER A 114 26.05 14.89 -8.32
CA SER A 114 24.83 15.65 -8.06
C SER A 114 23.95 15.13 -6.90
N CYS A 115 23.95 15.86 -5.80
CA CYS A 115 22.96 15.71 -4.72
C CYS A 115 21.54 15.67 -5.32
N PRO A 116 20.77 14.60 -5.09
CA PRO A 116 19.41 14.50 -5.62
C PRO A 116 18.59 15.71 -5.19
N ARG A 117 17.75 16.24 -6.07
CA ARG A 117 16.89 17.39 -5.76
C ARG A 117 15.44 16.89 -5.61
N TYR A 118 15.07 16.52 -4.39
CA TYR A 118 13.71 16.16 -4.04
C TYR A 118 13.02 17.34 -3.35
N ARG A 119 11.76 17.57 -3.71
CA ARG A 119 10.93 18.65 -3.13
C ARG A 119 10.02 18.14 -2.02
N PHE A 120 9.58 16.89 -2.10
CA PHE A 120 8.50 16.34 -1.28
C PHE A 120 8.91 15.10 -0.49
N SER A 121 9.81 14.29 -1.00
CA SER A 121 10.03 12.92 -0.54
C SER A 121 11.49 12.62 -0.15
N ALA A 122 12.22 13.63 0.29
CA ALA A 122 13.62 13.46 0.67
C ALA A 122 13.81 12.50 1.86
N LEU A 123 12.84 12.42 2.79
CA LEU A 123 12.85 11.43 3.88
C LEU A 123 12.70 10.00 3.36
N TYR A 124 11.84 9.78 2.35
CA TYR A 124 11.73 8.49 1.68
C TYR A 124 13.05 8.08 1.01
N ALA A 125 13.68 9.00 0.27
CA ALA A 125 14.97 8.77 -0.34
C ALA A 125 16.07 8.47 0.71
N LEU A 126 16.09 9.21 1.82
CA LEU A 126 17.01 8.98 2.92
C LEU A 126 16.80 7.58 3.52
N ARG A 127 15.57 7.18 3.79
CA ARG A 127 15.26 5.87 4.34
C ARG A 127 15.75 4.73 3.44
N LEU A 128 15.47 4.82 2.12
CA LEU A 128 15.98 3.85 1.14
C LEU A 128 17.52 3.85 1.06
N TYR A 129 18.14 5.02 1.21
CA TYR A 129 19.60 5.10 1.30
C TYR A 129 20.12 4.39 2.55
N LEU A 130 19.56 4.68 3.72
CA LEU A 130 19.98 4.10 5.00
C LEU A 130 19.90 2.57 4.99
N SER A 131 18.85 1.99 4.40
CA SER A 131 18.67 0.52 4.31
C SER A 131 19.78 -0.21 3.52
N ARG A 132 20.57 0.52 2.71
CA ARG A 132 21.72 -0.06 1.98
C ARG A 132 23.01 -0.10 2.79
N TYR A 133 23.08 0.69 3.87
CA TYR A 133 24.32 0.88 4.63
C TYR A 133 24.20 0.43 6.12
N GLY A 134 23.07 -0.11 6.50
CA GLY A 134 22.84 -0.69 7.81
C GLY A 134 21.39 -1.03 8.03
N SER A 135 21.11 -1.79 9.08
CA SER A 135 19.76 -2.18 9.44
C SER A 135 18.91 -0.96 9.84
N ILE A 136 17.62 -1.04 9.56
CA ILE A 136 16.60 -0.17 10.15
C ILE A 136 15.95 -0.98 11.26
N PHE A 137 16.23 -0.61 12.51
CA PHE A 137 15.90 -1.43 13.67
C PHE A 137 14.66 -0.91 14.39
N HIS A 138 13.71 -1.77 14.62
CA HIS A 138 12.51 -1.53 15.40
C HIS A 138 12.77 -1.87 16.88
N LEU A 139 12.73 -0.84 17.73
CA LEU A 139 12.77 -1.00 19.17
C LEU A 139 11.34 -1.16 19.69
N LYS A 140 10.96 -2.39 20.04
CA LYS A 140 9.60 -2.77 20.47
C LYS A 140 9.27 -2.26 21.87
N GLU A 141 9.39 -0.95 22.04
CA GLU A 141 9.11 -0.23 23.29
C GLU A 141 8.29 1.03 22.98
N TYR A 142 7.29 1.30 23.80
CA TYR A 142 6.47 2.52 23.71
C TYR A 142 7.24 3.69 24.34
N LEU A 143 8.04 4.38 23.52
CA LEU A 143 8.99 5.38 24.02
C LEU A 143 8.48 6.81 24.01
N TYR A 144 7.37 7.09 23.35
CA TYR A 144 6.80 8.43 23.24
C TYR A 144 5.30 8.39 22.94
N SER A 145 4.64 9.52 23.11
CA SER A 145 3.25 9.75 22.68
C SER A 145 3.16 10.82 21.61
N VAL A 146 2.16 10.69 20.74
CA VAL A 146 1.82 11.66 19.69
C VAL A 146 0.40 12.12 19.88
N THR A 147 0.16 13.44 19.89
CA THR A 147 -1.19 13.97 19.91
C THR A 147 -1.80 13.91 18.51
N GLU A 148 -2.93 13.20 18.35
CA GLU A 148 -3.63 13.08 17.07
C GLU A 148 -4.42 14.35 16.78
N THR A 149 -4.02 15.11 15.76
CA THR A 149 -4.66 16.38 15.38
C THR A 149 -5.44 16.29 14.07
N ASP A 150 -5.36 15.16 13.35
CA ASP A 150 -6.00 15.02 12.05
C ASP A 150 -7.47 14.60 12.17
N SER A 151 -8.37 15.54 11.92
CA SER A 151 -9.83 15.36 11.97
C SER A 151 -10.45 14.93 10.62
N ARG A 152 -9.65 14.68 9.56
CA ARG A 152 -10.17 14.23 8.26
C ARG A 152 -10.86 12.87 8.38
N ALA A 153 -11.92 12.67 7.58
CA ALA A 153 -12.59 11.37 7.51
C ALA A 153 -11.61 10.25 7.09
N SER A 154 -11.77 9.06 7.67
CA SER A 154 -10.86 7.93 7.42
C SER A 154 -10.73 7.57 5.93
N GLY A 155 -11.83 7.64 5.15
CA GLY A 155 -11.80 7.42 3.71
C GLY A 155 -10.93 8.41 2.93
N VAL A 156 -10.90 9.70 3.34
CA VAL A 156 -10.04 10.71 2.71
C VAL A 156 -8.57 10.40 2.97
N LYS A 157 -8.21 9.99 4.20
CA LYS A 157 -6.85 9.56 4.53
C LYS A 157 -6.41 8.33 3.75
N GLN A 158 -7.30 7.33 3.64
CA GLN A 158 -7.03 6.06 2.98
C GLN A 158 -6.69 6.22 1.49
N PHE A 159 -7.32 7.18 0.79
CA PHE A 159 -7.14 7.39 -0.65
C PHE A 159 -6.24 8.58 -1.01
N ASP A 160 -5.55 9.19 -0.06
CA ASP A 160 -4.63 10.30 -0.33
C ASP A 160 -3.54 9.94 -1.35
N TYR A 161 -3.11 8.69 -1.40
CA TYR A 161 -2.05 8.24 -2.31
C TYR A 161 -2.46 8.21 -3.79
N VAL A 162 -3.77 8.13 -4.09
CA VAL A 162 -4.31 8.17 -5.46
C VAL A 162 -4.95 9.51 -5.81
N ASP A 163 -4.94 10.49 -4.89
CA ASP A 163 -5.51 11.81 -5.14
C ASP A 163 -4.67 12.55 -6.21
N PRO A 164 -5.28 12.96 -7.34
CA PRO A 164 -4.57 13.64 -8.43
C PRO A 164 -3.82 14.91 -8.00
N LYS A 165 -4.22 15.56 -6.90
CA LYS A 165 -3.49 16.73 -6.34
C LYS A 165 -2.09 16.36 -5.82
N ASN A 166 -1.85 15.08 -5.48
CA ASN A 166 -0.59 14.55 -4.99
C ASN A 166 0.33 13.99 -6.10
N ARG A 167 -0.03 14.19 -7.38
CA ARG A 167 0.68 13.62 -8.53
C ARG A 167 2.19 13.92 -8.53
N GLU A 168 2.58 15.16 -8.22
CA GLU A 168 4.02 15.52 -8.17
C GLU A 168 4.78 14.72 -7.11
N VAL A 169 4.15 14.44 -5.97
CA VAL A 169 4.72 13.60 -4.90
C VAL A 169 4.86 12.16 -5.38
N GLN A 170 3.84 11.63 -6.04
CA GLN A 170 3.84 10.25 -6.56
C GLN A 170 4.95 10.05 -7.60
N LEU A 171 5.10 10.98 -8.56
CA LEU A 171 6.16 10.94 -9.57
C LEU A 171 7.56 11.05 -8.95
N GLU A 172 7.70 11.85 -7.88
CA GLU A 172 8.97 11.95 -7.16
C GLU A 172 9.28 10.64 -6.42
N ASN A 173 8.30 10.01 -5.76
CA ASN A 173 8.46 8.72 -5.08
C ASN A 173 8.84 7.61 -6.06
N GLU A 174 8.20 7.57 -7.25
CA GLU A 174 8.54 6.63 -8.31
C GLU A 174 10.00 6.77 -8.74
N ARG A 175 10.46 8.01 -9.01
CA ARG A 175 11.84 8.27 -9.37
C ARG A 175 12.81 7.80 -8.29
N ILE A 176 12.52 8.10 -7.02
CA ILE A 176 13.33 7.68 -5.87
C ILE A 176 13.41 6.15 -5.79
N CYS A 177 12.28 5.47 -5.91
CA CYS A 177 12.21 4.02 -5.89
C CYS A 177 13.01 3.41 -7.05
N THR A 178 12.85 3.92 -8.27
CA THR A 178 13.57 3.47 -9.46
C THR A 178 15.07 3.66 -9.31
N GLU A 179 15.52 4.82 -8.81
CA GLU A 179 16.93 5.07 -8.53
C GLU A 179 17.51 4.11 -7.47
N HIS A 180 16.72 3.80 -6.45
CA HIS A 180 17.09 2.81 -5.43
C HIS A 180 17.24 1.42 -6.04
N LEU A 181 16.22 0.94 -6.79
CA LEU A 181 16.27 -0.36 -7.45
C LEU A 181 17.47 -0.51 -8.38
N ARG A 182 17.79 0.53 -9.17
CA ARG A 182 19.02 0.55 -10.00
C ARG A 182 20.28 0.45 -9.14
N SER A 183 20.31 1.12 -7.99
CA SER A 183 21.50 1.14 -7.13
C SER A 183 21.77 -0.18 -6.42
N VAL A 184 20.75 -1.02 -6.22
CA VAL A 184 20.86 -2.36 -5.62
C VAL A 184 20.83 -3.49 -6.65
N GLY A 185 20.79 -3.16 -7.97
CA GLY A 185 20.78 -4.15 -9.05
C GLY A 185 19.44 -4.91 -9.19
N ALA A 186 18.36 -4.34 -8.66
CA ALA A 186 17.03 -4.96 -8.69
C ALA A 186 16.05 -4.24 -9.65
N PHE A 187 16.54 -3.29 -10.44
CA PHE A 187 15.72 -2.62 -11.44
C PHE A 187 15.50 -3.53 -12.64
N LEU A 188 14.24 -3.74 -12.99
CA LEU A 188 13.83 -4.53 -14.13
C LEU A 188 13.11 -3.58 -15.11
N PRO A 189 13.75 -3.24 -16.27
CA PRO A 189 13.17 -2.34 -17.26
C PRO A 189 11.92 -2.96 -17.92
N ALA A 190 10.99 -2.10 -18.37
CA ALA A 190 9.71 -2.55 -18.93
C ALA A 190 9.88 -3.30 -20.26
N ASP A 191 10.90 -2.94 -21.02
CA ASP A 191 11.25 -3.51 -22.34
C ASP A 191 11.87 -4.92 -22.28
N GLU A 192 12.34 -5.37 -21.12
CA GLU A 192 12.85 -6.75 -20.97
C GLU A 192 11.76 -7.83 -20.93
N PHE A 193 10.48 -7.44 -20.99
CA PHE A 193 9.36 -8.39 -20.99
C PHE A 193 8.73 -8.62 -22.38
N ASP A 194 9.18 -7.92 -23.41
CA ASP A 194 8.59 -8.02 -24.76
C ASP A 194 8.80 -9.41 -25.41
N ASP A 195 9.81 -10.17 -24.95
CA ASP A 195 10.14 -11.51 -25.42
C ASP A 195 9.56 -12.66 -24.54
N LEU A 196 8.67 -12.36 -23.61
CA LEU A 196 7.98 -13.44 -22.91
C LEU A 196 7.19 -14.27 -23.92
N PRO A 197 7.33 -15.62 -23.88
CA PRO A 197 6.61 -16.47 -24.79
C PRO A 197 5.12 -16.13 -24.70
N ALA A 198 4.50 -15.96 -25.86
CA ALA A 198 3.05 -15.77 -25.92
C ALA A 198 2.41 -16.85 -25.06
N PHE A 199 1.54 -16.44 -24.14
CA PHE A 199 0.79 -17.38 -23.30
C PHE A 199 0.23 -18.45 -24.24
N SER A 200 0.68 -19.71 -24.07
CA SER A 200 0.15 -20.78 -24.90
C SER A 200 -1.35 -20.87 -24.57
N GLU A 201 -2.17 -20.67 -25.58
CA GLU A 201 -3.60 -20.99 -25.51
C GLU A 201 -3.73 -22.53 -25.47
N GLU A 202 -3.14 -23.17 -24.45
CA GLU A 202 -3.46 -24.54 -24.17
C GLU A 202 -4.94 -24.58 -23.80
N ASN A 203 -5.70 -25.38 -24.54
CA ASN A 203 -7.10 -25.68 -24.31
C ASN A 203 -7.28 -26.32 -22.92
N SER A 204 -7.26 -25.50 -21.90
CA SER A 204 -7.76 -25.87 -20.57
C SER A 204 -9.29 -25.78 -20.66
N ASP A 205 -9.97 -26.89 -20.37
CA ASP A 205 -11.43 -26.94 -20.31
C ASP A 205 -11.91 -26.15 -19.08
N TYR A 206 -12.04 -24.84 -19.23
CA TYR A 206 -12.67 -24.02 -18.21
C TYR A 206 -14.19 -24.11 -18.33
N PRO A 207 -14.93 -24.18 -17.21
CA PRO A 207 -16.39 -24.31 -17.24
C PRO A 207 -17.09 -23.09 -17.84
N VAL A 208 -16.49 -21.90 -17.70
CA VAL A 208 -16.98 -20.63 -18.25
C VAL A 208 -15.79 -19.75 -18.63
N GLU A 209 -16.03 -18.71 -19.43
CA GLU A 209 -14.97 -17.77 -19.83
C GLU A 209 -14.53 -16.87 -18.66
N ALA A 210 -15.44 -16.42 -17.81
CA ALA A 210 -15.11 -15.58 -16.68
C ALA A 210 -15.84 -15.97 -15.40
N SER A 211 -15.15 -15.87 -14.25
CA SER A 211 -15.75 -15.94 -12.93
C SER A 211 -15.58 -14.63 -12.18
N VAL A 212 -16.67 -14.07 -11.69
CA VAL A 212 -16.61 -12.94 -10.75
C VAL A 212 -16.54 -13.50 -9.34
N ILE A 213 -15.45 -13.23 -8.64
CA ILE A 213 -15.19 -13.74 -7.29
C ILE A 213 -15.53 -12.67 -6.27
N ILE A 214 -16.43 -12.99 -5.34
CA ILE A 214 -16.90 -12.11 -4.27
C ILE A 214 -16.58 -12.73 -2.92
N PRO A 215 -15.44 -12.37 -2.28
CA PRO A 215 -15.21 -12.73 -0.89
C PRO A 215 -16.15 -11.95 0.01
N VAL A 216 -16.76 -12.61 0.98
CA VAL A 216 -17.70 -11.94 1.87
C VAL A 216 -17.62 -12.44 3.31
N ARG A 217 -17.77 -11.51 4.27
CA ARG A 217 -18.03 -11.82 5.67
C ARG A 217 -18.83 -10.69 6.32
N ASN A 218 -20.02 -11.02 6.80
CA ASN A 218 -20.91 -10.08 7.50
C ASN A 218 -21.22 -8.82 6.67
N ARG A 219 -21.89 -9.03 5.52
CA ARG A 219 -22.28 -7.98 4.56
C ARG A 219 -23.73 -8.10 4.12
N VAL A 220 -24.62 -8.45 5.06
CA VAL A 220 -26.06 -8.63 4.78
C VAL A 220 -26.71 -7.44 4.07
N LYS A 221 -26.18 -6.22 4.27
CA LYS A 221 -26.75 -4.98 3.70
C LYS A 221 -26.32 -4.71 2.25
N THR A 222 -25.25 -5.29 1.78
CA THR A 222 -24.62 -4.93 0.48
C THR A 222 -24.50 -6.10 -0.48
N ILE A 223 -24.37 -7.33 0.02
CA ILE A 223 -24.14 -8.51 -0.81
C ILE A 223 -25.21 -8.75 -1.88
N CYS A 224 -26.47 -8.41 -1.58
CA CYS A 224 -27.58 -8.50 -2.54
C CYS A 224 -27.31 -7.64 -3.77
N ASP A 225 -26.95 -6.37 -3.55
CA ASP A 225 -26.70 -5.40 -4.62
C ASP A 225 -25.43 -5.79 -5.42
N ALA A 226 -24.39 -6.26 -4.76
CA ALA A 226 -23.17 -6.75 -5.42
C ALA A 226 -23.47 -7.92 -6.38
N ILE A 227 -24.19 -8.96 -5.91
CA ILE A 227 -24.56 -10.11 -6.75
C ILE A 227 -25.46 -9.66 -7.90
N GLN A 228 -26.47 -8.81 -7.66
CA GLN A 228 -27.36 -8.31 -8.72
C GLN A 228 -26.60 -7.50 -9.78
N SER A 229 -25.61 -6.70 -9.38
CA SER A 229 -24.79 -5.93 -10.32
C SER A 229 -24.00 -6.82 -11.28
N VAL A 230 -23.59 -8.02 -10.82
CA VAL A 230 -22.93 -9.02 -11.67
C VAL A 230 -23.95 -9.77 -12.52
N LEU A 231 -25.08 -10.20 -11.97
CA LEU A 231 -26.12 -10.93 -12.71
C LEU A 231 -26.72 -10.10 -13.84
N SER A 232 -26.66 -8.76 -13.73
CA SER A 232 -27.12 -7.82 -14.77
C SER A 232 -26.07 -7.55 -15.85
N GLN A 233 -24.88 -8.17 -15.80
CA GLN A 233 -23.88 -8.00 -16.85
C GLN A 233 -24.33 -8.65 -18.16
N GLU A 234 -24.15 -7.92 -19.26
CA GLU A 234 -24.37 -8.37 -20.64
C GLU A 234 -23.00 -8.71 -21.24
N ALA A 235 -22.82 -9.99 -21.61
CA ALA A 235 -21.57 -10.48 -22.19
C ALA A 235 -21.89 -11.49 -23.31
N ASP A 236 -21.04 -11.57 -24.32
CA ASP A 236 -21.13 -12.51 -25.44
C ASP A 236 -20.48 -13.89 -25.11
N PHE A 237 -20.21 -14.17 -23.85
CA PHE A 237 -19.63 -15.39 -23.31
C PHE A 237 -20.32 -15.82 -22.02
N ASP A 238 -20.14 -17.10 -21.67
CA ASP A 238 -20.64 -17.66 -20.41
C ASP A 238 -19.77 -17.21 -19.22
N TYR A 239 -20.44 -16.80 -18.13
CA TYR A 239 -19.78 -16.41 -16.88
C TYR A 239 -20.56 -16.90 -15.66
N ASN A 240 -19.90 -16.96 -14.52
CA ASN A 240 -20.51 -17.26 -13.23
C ASN A 240 -20.01 -16.30 -12.13
N ILE A 241 -20.63 -16.43 -10.95
CA ILE A 241 -20.28 -15.71 -9.75
C ILE A 241 -19.91 -16.72 -8.68
N ILE A 242 -18.70 -16.62 -8.13
CA ILE A 242 -18.25 -17.47 -7.02
C ILE A 242 -18.24 -16.60 -5.76
N VAL A 243 -19.24 -16.78 -4.91
CA VAL A 243 -19.32 -16.09 -3.62
C VAL A 243 -18.68 -16.95 -2.55
N VAL A 244 -17.58 -16.49 -1.96
CA VAL A 244 -16.89 -17.18 -0.88
C VAL A 244 -17.29 -16.56 0.45
N ASP A 245 -18.22 -17.20 1.15
CA ASP A 245 -18.68 -16.78 2.46
C ASP A 245 -17.74 -17.28 3.57
N ASN A 246 -16.94 -16.36 4.10
CA ASN A 246 -15.97 -16.66 5.14
C ASN A 246 -16.65 -16.67 6.53
N HIS A 247 -17.64 -17.56 6.72
CA HIS A 247 -18.37 -17.78 7.96
C HIS A 247 -19.12 -16.54 8.47
N SER A 248 -19.99 -15.98 7.66
CA SER A 248 -20.90 -14.90 8.07
C SER A 248 -21.87 -15.35 9.16
N THR A 249 -22.28 -14.41 10.02
CA THR A 249 -23.14 -14.64 11.19
C THR A 249 -24.29 -13.63 11.30
N ASP A 250 -24.44 -12.74 10.30
CA ASP A 250 -25.38 -11.61 10.32
C ASP A 250 -26.59 -11.79 9.37
N GLY A 251 -26.75 -12.98 8.77
CA GLY A 251 -27.78 -13.25 7.76
C GLY A 251 -27.27 -13.14 6.30
N THR A 252 -25.97 -12.88 6.10
CA THR A 252 -25.38 -12.81 4.75
C THR A 252 -25.53 -14.12 3.98
N SER A 253 -25.28 -15.27 4.62
CA SER A 253 -25.39 -16.60 4.01
C SER A 253 -26.82 -16.88 3.51
N GLU A 254 -27.82 -16.49 4.26
CA GLU A 254 -29.23 -16.65 3.91
C GLU A 254 -29.59 -15.79 2.69
N VAL A 255 -29.07 -14.57 2.61
CA VAL A 255 -29.24 -13.71 1.43
C VAL A 255 -28.61 -14.35 0.19
N ILE A 256 -27.37 -14.82 0.29
CA ILE A 256 -26.66 -15.47 -0.85
C ILE A 256 -27.45 -16.69 -1.32
N ALA A 257 -27.99 -17.50 -0.39
CA ALA A 257 -28.76 -18.70 -0.72
C ALA A 257 -30.01 -18.40 -1.58
N THR A 258 -30.58 -17.19 -1.51
CA THR A 258 -31.70 -16.81 -2.37
C THR A 258 -31.34 -16.68 -3.84
N PHE A 259 -30.05 -16.50 -4.16
CA PHE A 259 -29.54 -16.38 -5.52
C PHE A 259 -29.08 -17.70 -6.14
N THR A 260 -28.90 -18.75 -5.34
CA THR A 260 -28.36 -20.05 -5.87
C THR A 260 -29.34 -20.79 -6.80
N ASN A 261 -30.58 -20.31 -6.94
CA ASN A 261 -31.50 -20.80 -8.00
C ASN A 261 -31.08 -20.33 -9.42
N ASP A 262 -30.31 -19.27 -9.53
CA ASP A 262 -29.63 -18.90 -10.77
C ASP A 262 -28.38 -19.78 -10.91
N GLY A 263 -28.31 -20.60 -11.95
CA GLY A 263 -27.22 -21.56 -12.17
C GLY A 263 -25.84 -20.91 -12.34
N ARG A 264 -25.78 -19.58 -12.45
CA ARG A 264 -24.52 -18.82 -12.49
C ARG A 264 -23.97 -18.54 -11.10
N VAL A 265 -24.74 -18.68 -10.02
CA VAL A 265 -24.29 -18.34 -8.66
C VAL A 265 -23.81 -19.58 -7.91
N VAL A 266 -22.53 -19.60 -7.60
CA VAL A 266 -21.87 -20.63 -6.79
C VAL A 266 -21.60 -20.05 -5.41
N HIS A 267 -22.19 -20.66 -4.36
CA HIS A 267 -21.98 -20.27 -2.96
C HIS A 267 -21.04 -21.25 -2.30
N LEU A 268 -19.86 -20.80 -1.90
CA LEU A 268 -18.84 -21.58 -1.24
C LEU A 268 -18.63 -21.14 0.20
N ILE A 269 -18.57 -22.09 1.13
CA ILE A 269 -18.21 -21.85 2.54
C ILE A 269 -16.96 -22.71 2.82
N PRO A 270 -15.79 -22.11 3.01
CA PRO A 270 -14.56 -22.87 3.27
C PRO A 270 -14.64 -23.61 4.61
N GLU A 271 -13.99 -24.76 4.75
CA GLU A 271 -13.86 -25.44 6.04
C GLU A 271 -13.00 -24.63 7.03
N ARG A 272 -11.95 -24.00 6.54
CA ARG A 272 -11.06 -23.12 7.30
C ARG A 272 -11.73 -21.79 7.63
N LYS A 273 -11.50 -21.29 8.86
CA LYS A 273 -12.08 -20.02 9.35
C LYS A 273 -11.10 -18.85 9.35
N ASP A 274 -9.87 -19.10 8.95
CA ASP A 274 -8.73 -18.18 9.04
C ASP A 274 -8.19 -17.72 7.69
N LEU A 275 -8.98 -17.88 6.60
CA LEU A 275 -8.51 -17.59 5.25
C LEU A 275 -8.22 -16.09 5.01
N GLY A 276 -8.96 -15.19 5.68
CA GLY A 276 -8.96 -13.78 5.29
C GLY A 276 -9.43 -13.56 3.85
N ILE A 277 -9.32 -12.34 3.33
CA ILE A 277 -9.78 -12.00 1.99
C ILE A 277 -8.92 -12.69 0.90
N GLY A 278 -7.60 -12.66 1.04
CA GLY A 278 -6.68 -13.29 0.08
C GLY A 278 -6.84 -14.81 0.00
N GLY A 279 -7.06 -15.47 1.15
CA GLY A 279 -7.33 -16.91 1.17
C GLY A 279 -8.67 -17.26 0.54
N CYS A 280 -9.68 -16.39 0.63
CA CYS A 280 -10.95 -16.60 -0.07
C CYS A 280 -10.78 -16.50 -1.59
N TRP A 281 -9.96 -15.58 -2.09
CA TRP A 281 -9.64 -15.51 -3.53
C TRP A 281 -8.90 -16.76 -3.99
N ASP A 282 -7.84 -17.19 -3.27
CA ASP A 282 -7.10 -18.41 -3.61
C ASP A 282 -8.02 -19.64 -3.60
N PHE A 283 -8.94 -19.72 -2.63
CA PHE A 283 -9.92 -20.79 -2.55
C PHE A 283 -10.85 -20.81 -3.77
N ALA A 284 -11.36 -19.67 -4.20
CA ALA A 284 -12.25 -19.56 -5.36
C ALA A 284 -11.56 -19.87 -6.68
N ILE A 285 -10.33 -19.39 -6.91
CA ILE A 285 -9.60 -19.65 -8.17
C ILE A 285 -9.18 -21.11 -8.32
N ARG A 286 -9.14 -21.87 -7.23
CA ARG A 286 -8.85 -23.32 -7.24
C ARG A 286 -10.11 -24.18 -7.34
N ASP A 287 -11.28 -23.57 -7.23
CA ASP A 287 -12.55 -24.30 -7.33
C ASP A 287 -12.83 -24.74 -8.78
N ALA A 288 -13.44 -25.90 -8.95
CA ALA A 288 -13.75 -26.46 -10.25
C ALA A 288 -14.73 -25.60 -11.09
N HIS A 289 -15.46 -24.69 -10.46
CA HIS A 289 -16.35 -23.77 -11.17
C HIS A 289 -15.63 -22.52 -11.69
N CYS A 290 -14.34 -22.29 -11.34
CA CYS A 290 -13.63 -21.11 -11.76
C CYS A 290 -13.36 -21.09 -13.26
N GLY A 291 -13.74 -19.98 -13.90
CA GLY A 291 -13.54 -19.74 -15.33
C GLY A 291 -12.09 -19.40 -15.69
N ARG A 292 -11.90 -19.20 -16.99
CA ARG A 292 -10.60 -18.81 -17.56
C ARG A 292 -10.05 -17.50 -16.99
N TYR A 293 -10.92 -16.52 -16.81
CA TYR A 293 -10.58 -15.22 -16.23
C TYR A 293 -11.24 -15.09 -14.85
N ALA A 294 -10.45 -14.85 -13.83
CA ALA A 294 -10.93 -14.55 -12.48
C ALA A 294 -11.01 -13.02 -12.29
N VAL A 295 -12.19 -12.51 -12.01
CA VAL A 295 -12.43 -11.07 -11.83
C VAL A 295 -12.87 -10.82 -10.40
N GLN A 296 -12.14 -9.95 -9.70
CA GLN A 296 -12.45 -9.58 -8.33
C GLN A 296 -13.58 -8.55 -8.28
N LEU A 297 -14.52 -8.73 -7.34
CA LEU A 297 -15.47 -7.72 -6.93
C LEU A 297 -15.62 -7.80 -5.40
N ASP A 298 -15.51 -6.67 -4.70
CA ASP A 298 -15.74 -6.64 -3.26
C ASP A 298 -17.26 -6.70 -2.96
N SER A 299 -17.61 -7.26 -1.81
CA SER A 299 -19.01 -7.54 -1.44
C SER A 299 -19.87 -6.30 -1.13
N ASP A 300 -19.27 -5.12 -1.19
CA ASP A 300 -19.87 -3.78 -1.03
C ASP A 300 -19.63 -2.87 -2.23
N ASP A 301 -19.10 -3.43 -3.35
CA ASP A 301 -18.90 -2.74 -4.61
C ASP A 301 -19.93 -3.16 -5.67
N LEU A 302 -20.09 -2.31 -6.70
CA LEU A 302 -21.01 -2.52 -7.82
C LEU A 302 -20.30 -2.25 -9.15
N TYR A 303 -20.64 -3.01 -10.17
CA TYR A 303 -20.28 -2.63 -11.53
C TYR A 303 -21.01 -1.35 -11.97
N SER A 304 -20.31 -0.45 -12.63
CA SER A 304 -20.82 0.87 -13.04
C SER A 304 -21.78 0.84 -14.23
N SER A 305 -21.80 -0.25 -14.99
CA SER A 305 -22.67 -0.49 -16.15
C SER A 305 -22.80 -1.97 -16.46
N THR A 306 -23.71 -2.35 -17.35
CA THR A 306 -23.96 -3.74 -17.72
C THR A 306 -22.90 -4.36 -18.65
N ASP A 307 -21.96 -3.56 -19.17
CA ASP A 307 -20.91 -3.99 -20.11
C ASP A 307 -19.52 -4.13 -19.49
N VAL A 308 -19.39 -3.95 -18.17
CA VAL A 308 -18.08 -3.91 -17.50
C VAL A 308 -17.34 -5.24 -17.63
N LEU A 309 -18.03 -6.36 -17.37
CA LEU A 309 -17.40 -7.69 -17.45
C LEU A 309 -16.90 -8.00 -18.87
N GLU A 310 -17.71 -7.69 -19.87
CA GLU A 310 -17.32 -7.84 -21.28
C GLU A 310 -16.07 -7.01 -21.63
N ARG A 311 -16.03 -5.77 -21.17
CA ARG A 311 -14.86 -4.89 -21.38
C ARG A 311 -13.60 -5.40 -20.71
N ILE A 312 -13.70 -5.98 -19.51
CA ILE A 312 -12.56 -6.57 -18.80
C ILE A 312 -12.01 -7.75 -19.61
N VAL A 313 -12.85 -8.69 -20.01
CA VAL A 313 -12.42 -9.87 -20.78
C VAL A 313 -11.85 -9.48 -22.14
N LYS A 314 -12.47 -8.55 -22.86
CA LYS A 314 -11.95 -8.00 -24.12
C LYS A 314 -10.59 -7.30 -23.94
N ALA A 315 -10.35 -6.66 -22.80
CA ALA A 315 -9.05 -6.06 -22.51
C ALA A 315 -7.96 -7.14 -22.32
N PHE A 316 -8.24 -8.23 -21.60
CA PHE A 316 -7.34 -9.36 -21.47
C PHE A 316 -6.97 -9.93 -22.84
N GLN A 317 -7.97 -10.24 -23.65
CA GLN A 317 -7.79 -10.87 -24.97
C GLN A 317 -7.01 -9.96 -25.94
N LYS A 318 -7.41 -8.68 -26.03
CA LYS A 318 -6.81 -7.71 -26.94
C LYS A 318 -5.35 -7.41 -26.61
N GLN A 319 -5.04 -7.29 -25.33
CA GLN A 319 -3.71 -6.89 -24.85
C GLN A 319 -2.84 -8.07 -24.46
N LYS A 320 -3.38 -9.29 -24.47
CA LYS A 320 -2.71 -10.50 -23.96
C LYS A 320 -2.14 -10.28 -22.55
N ALA A 321 -2.89 -9.55 -21.73
CA ALA A 321 -2.47 -9.15 -20.41
C ALA A 321 -2.59 -10.31 -19.41
N ALA A 322 -1.66 -10.41 -18.48
CA ALA A 322 -1.77 -11.31 -17.32
C ALA A 322 -2.68 -10.73 -16.23
N MET A 323 -2.81 -9.41 -16.16
CA MET A 323 -3.65 -8.70 -15.20
C MET A 323 -4.25 -7.44 -15.84
N VAL A 324 -5.51 -7.17 -15.55
CA VAL A 324 -6.22 -5.94 -15.95
C VAL A 324 -6.68 -5.21 -14.70
N ILE A 325 -6.37 -3.93 -14.59
CA ILE A 325 -6.78 -3.07 -13.48
C ILE A 325 -7.79 -2.05 -14.01
N GLY A 326 -8.98 -2.01 -13.39
CA GLY A 326 -10.06 -1.10 -13.75
C GLY A 326 -9.99 0.23 -13.00
N SER A 327 -10.67 1.24 -13.56
CA SER A 327 -10.97 2.48 -12.85
C SER A 327 -12.18 2.29 -11.93
N TYR A 328 -12.25 3.05 -10.84
CA TYR A 328 -13.37 3.01 -9.92
C TYR A 328 -13.78 4.41 -9.44
N ARG A 329 -15.00 4.52 -8.95
CA ARG A 329 -15.55 5.76 -8.40
C ARG A 329 -15.94 5.56 -6.94
N MET A 330 -15.43 6.41 -6.07
CA MET A 330 -15.85 6.45 -4.68
C MET A 330 -17.26 7.00 -4.56
N VAL A 331 -18.16 6.22 -3.95
CA VAL A 331 -19.56 6.59 -3.72
C VAL A 331 -20.01 6.20 -2.30
N ASN A 332 -21.07 6.84 -1.80
CA ASN A 332 -21.78 6.36 -0.60
C ASN A 332 -22.88 5.35 -0.98
N PHE A 333 -23.58 4.80 0.01
CA PHE A 333 -24.68 3.85 -0.21
C PHE A 333 -25.88 4.40 -1.00
N GLN A 334 -25.99 5.71 -1.20
CA GLN A 334 -26.95 6.35 -2.10
C GLN A 334 -26.36 6.63 -3.49
N LEU A 335 -25.19 6.09 -3.79
CA LEU A 335 -24.42 6.27 -5.04
C LEU A 335 -24.02 7.73 -5.33
N ASN A 336 -24.02 8.59 -4.32
CA ASN A 336 -23.45 9.93 -4.44
C ASN A 336 -21.93 9.86 -4.41
N THR A 337 -21.28 10.56 -5.32
CA THR A 337 -19.82 10.58 -5.41
C THR A 337 -19.21 11.19 -4.14
N LEU A 338 -18.24 10.49 -3.56
CA LEU A 338 -17.42 10.94 -2.46
C LEU A 338 -16.01 11.34 -2.95
N PRO A 339 -15.31 12.27 -2.28
CA PRO A 339 -13.89 12.52 -2.58
C PRO A 339 -13.04 11.25 -2.38
N PRO A 340 -12.04 11.01 -3.25
CA PRO A 340 -11.57 11.82 -4.36
C PRO A 340 -12.38 11.68 -5.67
N GLY A 341 -13.44 10.90 -5.73
CA GLY A 341 -14.32 10.71 -6.88
C GLY A 341 -13.85 9.57 -7.79
N LEU A 342 -13.63 9.86 -9.06
CA LEU A 342 -13.14 8.88 -10.02
C LEU A 342 -11.63 8.67 -9.88
N ILE A 343 -11.23 7.43 -9.70
CA ILE A 343 -9.84 6.97 -9.78
C ILE A 343 -9.67 6.25 -11.11
N ASP A 344 -9.03 6.89 -12.06
CA ASP A 344 -8.90 6.41 -13.45
C ASP A 344 -7.46 6.12 -13.89
N HIS A 345 -6.52 6.20 -12.95
CA HIS A 345 -5.10 5.86 -13.16
C HIS A 345 -4.43 6.60 -14.33
N LYS A 346 -4.93 7.77 -14.73
CA LYS A 346 -4.34 8.58 -15.83
C LYS A 346 -2.90 9.00 -15.56
N GLU A 347 -2.52 9.07 -14.28
CA GLU A 347 -1.15 9.33 -13.87
C GLU A 347 -0.21 8.16 -14.13
N TRP A 348 -0.73 6.96 -14.35
CA TRP A 348 0.10 5.78 -14.60
C TRP A 348 0.72 5.84 -16.00
N THR A 349 2.04 5.78 -16.02
CA THR A 349 2.85 5.52 -17.21
C THR A 349 3.31 4.05 -17.17
N PRO A 350 3.92 3.49 -18.20
CA PRO A 350 4.53 2.16 -18.16
C PRO A 350 5.48 1.98 -16.97
N ASP A 351 6.24 3.01 -16.60
CA ASP A 351 7.15 2.96 -15.45
C ASP A 351 6.43 3.20 -14.12
N ASN A 352 5.49 4.15 -14.08
CA ASN A 352 4.76 4.56 -12.89
C ASN A 352 3.78 3.46 -12.41
N GLY A 353 3.09 2.77 -13.31
CA GLY A 353 2.19 1.68 -12.96
C GLY A 353 2.87 0.58 -12.16
N ARG A 354 4.13 0.27 -12.47
CA ARG A 354 4.92 -0.72 -11.71
C ARG A 354 5.13 -0.32 -10.26
N ASN A 355 5.51 0.93 -10.01
CA ASN A 355 5.78 1.41 -8.65
C ASN A 355 4.48 1.54 -7.84
N ASN A 356 3.38 1.93 -8.46
CA ASN A 356 2.08 1.97 -7.80
C ASN A 356 1.60 0.56 -7.40
N ALA A 357 1.82 -0.45 -8.23
CA ALA A 357 1.50 -1.83 -7.87
C ALA A 357 2.28 -2.30 -6.62
N LEU A 358 3.52 -1.86 -6.44
CA LEU A 358 4.32 -2.16 -5.25
C LEU A 358 3.85 -1.42 -3.98
N ARG A 359 3.11 -0.33 -4.12
CA ARG A 359 2.55 0.43 -2.97
C ARG A 359 1.27 -0.17 -2.42
N ILE A 360 0.51 -0.88 -3.22
CA ILE A 360 -0.81 -1.41 -2.86
C ILE A 360 -0.71 -2.72 -2.06
N ASN A 361 0.43 -3.37 -2.05
CA ASN A 361 0.64 -4.65 -1.38
C ASN A 361 1.24 -4.50 0.02
#